data_b70deadd801a00755dfe4a074026d160
#
_entry.id   b70deadd801a00755dfe4a074026d160
#
_cell.length_a   1.000
_cell.length_b   1.000
_cell.length_c   1.000
_cell.angle_alpha   90.00
_cell.angle_beta   90.00
_cell.angle_gamma   90.00
#
_symmetry.space_group_name_H-M   'P 1'
#
loop_
_entity.id
_entity.type
_entity.pdbx_description
1 polymer ?
#
loop_
_entity_poly.entity_id
_entity_poly.type
_entity_poly.pdbx_seq_one_letter_code
_entity_poly.pdbx_strand_id
1 'polypeptide(L)'
;RSSQVANFFISKGFKKGDRIAVISGNRMEYPEIVAGLSKAGLIAVLVNPRSVSREVEYFIRHSGSKGAVIESSLVPLVENYISETYVEQILTMDSDDFGLNYEKTITSQEKYDPFVFVDEREPFKICYTSGTTGEPKGITISHRSRCLVFMATALEWGLGPDKTTIAVAPMYHGAGFAFNYAALFTGGQLVIQRKYDPLDLLEMIDKYKPDSIFLVPAHAIQLRELGQSTIKKYDSSSLNCLYFNAAPLPQELKLWVLDTFDTAGLHELYGATETAIVTNLRPEFQRSKERCVGPPWFFNQVELLNDEGQEVGVGEQGELYAKSPYMMNGYWNDDENTIKNTNQRGFFGVGDIAIKDEDGFYYIVDRKKDIIISGATNISPREIEEIILKFPGIIDAAVVGKKSEKWGEEVYAVMVKNTKVEIKNLEQHCRDNLSGYKVPKNFKFVDSLPRNASGKILKRVIKEKLDKNQINEL
;
A
#
# COMPACT_ATOMS: atom_id res chain seq x y z
N ARG A 1 -11.53 -18.98 17.65
CA ARG A 1 -10.51 -19.41 16.67
C ARG A 1 -9.16 -18.78 17.01
N SER A 2 -9.06 -17.44 17.14
CA SER A 2 -7.79 -16.76 17.46
C SER A 2 -7.12 -17.27 18.74
N SER A 3 -7.89 -17.60 19.80
CA SER A 3 -7.33 -18.20 21.02
C SER A 3 -6.77 -19.61 20.77
N GLN A 4 -7.41 -20.37 19.89
CA GLN A 4 -6.90 -21.69 19.49
C GLN A 4 -5.57 -21.58 18.73
N VAL A 5 -5.42 -20.61 17.84
CA VAL A 5 -4.12 -20.32 17.18
C VAL A 5 -3.06 -19.95 18.22
N ALA A 6 -3.38 -19.10 19.18
CA ALA A 6 -2.47 -18.70 20.25
C ALA A 6 -2.04 -19.93 21.08
N ASN A 7 -3.00 -20.71 21.54
CA ASN A 7 -2.76 -21.91 22.36
C ASN A 7 -1.90 -22.96 21.64
N PHE A 8 -2.10 -23.11 20.31
CA PHE A 8 -1.24 -23.99 19.52
C PHE A 8 0.23 -23.59 19.62
N PHE A 9 0.57 -22.33 19.27
CA PHE A 9 1.96 -21.91 19.30
C PHE A 9 2.57 -21.96 20.71
N ILE A 10 1.80 -21.57 21.73
CA ILE A 10 2.25 -21.66 23.13
C ILE A 10 2.53 -23.13 23.51
N SER A 11 1.63 -24.08 23.12
CA SER A 11 1.82 -25.52 23.39
C SER A 11 3.06 -26.10 22.70
N LYS A 12 3.51 -25.49 21.59
CA LYS A 12 4.74 -25.84 20.87
C LYS A 12 5.99 -25.17 21.44
N GLY A 13 5.86 -24.41 22.53
CA GLY A 13 6.98 -23.80 23.22
C GLY A 13 7.42 -22.44 22.68
N PHE A 14 6.67 -21.85 21.74
CA PHE A 14 6.96 -20.49 21.24
C PHE A 14 6.88 -19.45 22.37
N LYS A 15 7.75 -18.48 22.33
CA LYS A 15 7.87 -17.43 23.33
C LYS A 15 7.47 -16.08 22.78
N LYS A 16 7.01 -15.21 23.67
CA LYS A 16 6.72 -13.81 23.34
C LYS A 16 7.88 -13.19 22.56
N GLY A 17 7.58 -12.52 21.44
CA GLY A 17 8.54 -11.93 20.52
C GLY A 17 9.06 -12.87 19.45
N ASP A 18 8.70 -14.16 19.43
CA ASP A 18 9.01 -15.03 18.30
C ASP A 18 8.20 -14.63 17.07
N ARG A 19 8.79 -14.75 15.89
CA ARG A 19 8.22 -14.35 14.60
C ARG A 19 7.65 -15.54 13.88
N ILE A 20 6.45 -15.33 13.32
CA ILE A 20 5.74 -16.34 12.54
C ILE A 20 5.47 -15.78 11.14
N ALA A 21 6.02 -16.40 10.10
CA ALA A 21 5.75 -16.03 8.72
C ALA A 21 4.32 -16.43 8.34
N VAL A 22 3.54 -15.46 7.82
CA VAL A 22 2.18 -15.68 7.31
C VAL A 22 2.23 -15.51 5.80
N ILE A 23 2.16 -16.63 5.07
CA ILE A 23 2.32 -16.70 3.61
C ILE A 23 0.98 -17.10 3.00
N SER A 24 0.14 -16.11 2.73
CA SER A 24 -1.23 -16.34 2.25
C SER A 24 -1.79 -15.12 1.52
N GLY A 25 -2.71 -15.38 0.61
CA GLY A 25 -3.58 -14.35 0.04
C GLY A 25 -4.71 -13.93 0.99
N ASN A 26 -5.69 -13.19 0.47
CA ASN A 26 -6.89 -12.84 1.22
C ASN A 26 -7.74 -14.08 1.50
N ARG A 27 -8.00 -14.37 2.78
CA ARG A 27 -8.87 -15.48 3.21
C ARG A 27 -9.33 -15.30 4.65
N MET A 28 -10.36 -16.04 5.05
CA MET A 28 -11.00 -15.91 6.38
C MET A 28 -10.04 -16.26 7.53
N GLU A 29 -9.11 -17.18 7.30
CA GLU A 29 -8.14 -17.59 8.31
C GLU A 29 -7.09 -16.50 8.60
N TYR A 30 -6.86 -15.60 7.64
CA TYR A 30 -5.83 -14.56 7.79
C TYR A 30 -6.02 -13.69 9.04
N PRO A 31 -7.18 -13.06 9.29
CA PRO A 31 -7.39 -12.27 10.50
C PRO A 31 -7.34 -13.10 11.79
N GLU A 32 -7.84 -14.35 11.80
CA GLU A 32 -7.77 -15.19 13.00
C GLU A 32 -6.33 -15.61 13.34
N ILE A 33 -5.49 -15.86 12.31
CA ILE A 33 -4.06 -16.15 12.48
C ILE A 33 -3.37 -14.95 13.14
N VAL A 34 -3.52 -13.77 12.56
CA VAL A 34 -2.85 -12.55 13.08
C VAL A 34 -3.35 -12.20 14.49
N ALA A 35 -4.65 -12.33 14.75
CA ALA A 35 -5.19 -12.12 16.09
C ALA A 35 -4.67 -13.15 17.09
N GLY A 36 -4.55 -14.42 16.69
CA GLY A 36 -4.02 -15.49 17.54
C GLY A 36 -2.54 -15.28 17.88
N LEU A 37 -1.73 -14.91 16.89
CA LEU A 37 -0.32 -14.55 17.11
C LEU A 37 -0.20 -13.37 18.10
N SER A 38 -1.04 -12.35 17.92
CA SER A 38 -1.11 -11.20 18.83
C SER A 38 -1.44 -11.63 20.27
N LYS A 39 -2.42 -12.51 20.48
CA LYS A 39 -2.82 -13.05 21.79
C LYS A 39 -1.69 -13.84 22.49
N ALA A 40 -0.85 -14.51 21.69
CA ALA A 40 0.31 -15.24 22.20
C ALA A 40 1.56 -14.34 22.40
N GLY A 41 1.48 -13.05 22.08
CA GLY A 41 2.63 -12.15 22.09
C GLY A 41 3.65 -12.43 20.98
N LEU A 42 3.24 -13.12 19.93
CA LEU A 42 4.07 -13.44 18.76
C LEU A 42 3.96 -12.36 17.71
N ILE A 43 4.99 -12.23 16.88
CA ILE A 43 5.09 -11.20 15.86
C ILE A 43 4.71 -11.81 14.50
N ALA A 44 3.63 -11.32 13.87
CA ALA A 44 3.25 -11.73 12.53
C ALA A 44 4.19 -11.12 11.48
N VAL A 45 4.87 -11.95 10.68
CA VAL A 45 5.65 -11.51 9.52
C VAL A 45 4.78 -11.68 8.28
N LEU A 46 4.25 -10.57 7.77
CA LEU A 46 3.30 -10.59 6.64
C LEU A 46 4.07 -10.70 5.33
N VAL A 47 3.99 -11.87 4.70
CA VAL A 47 4.70 -12.17 3.46
C VAL A 47 3.79 -11.98 2.26
N ASN A 48 4.29 -11.26 1.26
CA ASN A 48 3.60 -11.10 -0.01
C ASN A 48 3.62 -12.43 -0.82
N PRO A 49 2.48 -13.07 -1.08
CA PRO A 49 2.43 -14.33 -1.82
C PRO A 49 2.77 -14.21 -3.31
N ARG A 50 2.92 -12.98 -3.82
CA ARG A 50 3.37 -12.73 -5.19
C ARG A 50 4.87 -12.55 -5.30
N SER A 51 5.60 -12.58 -4.18
CA SER A 51 7.06 -12.55 -4.15
C SER A 51 7.63 -13.84 -4.76
N VAL A 52 8.82 -13.74 -5.34
CA VAL A 52 9.56 -14.91 -5.80
C VAL A 52 10.17 -15.65 -4.60
N SER A 53 10.49 -16.94 -4.77
CA SER A 53 11.01 -17.81 -3.70
C SER A 53 12.21 -17.20 -2.97
N ARG A 54 13.16 -16.59 -3.68
CA ARG A 54 14.33 -15.90 -3.10
C ARG A 54 13.95 -14.75 -2.16
N GLU A 55 12.92 -13.98 -2.49
CA GLU A 55 12.46 -12.87 -1.63
C GLU A 55 11.79 -13.43 -0.38
N VAL A 56 11.00 -14.49 -0.51
CA VAL A 56 10.34 -15.14 0.63
C VAL A 56 11.38 -15.74 1.58
N GLU A 57 12.41 -16.38 1.04
CA GLU A 57 13.56 -16.88 1.81
C GLU A 57 14.23 -15.74 2.59
N TYR A 58 14.49 -14.61 1.91
CA TYR A 58 15.06 -13.43 2.57
C TYR A 58 14.18 -12.97 3.73
N PHE A 59 12.86 -12.87 3.56
CA PHE A 59 11.95 -12.41 4.62
C PHE A 59 11.97 -13.35 5.83
N ILE A 60 11.96 -14.67 5.61
CA ILE A 60 12.01 -15.69 6.66
C ILE A 60 13.33 -15.61 7.43
N ARG A 61 14.46 -15.57 6.72
CA ARG A 61 15.80 -15.51 7.35
C ARG A 61 16.06 -14.18 8.06
N HIS A 62 15.76 -13.06 7.39
CA HIS A 62 16.00 -11.72 7.96
C HIS A 62 15.13 -11.44 9.18
N SER A 63 13.85 -11.86 9.17
CA SER A 63 12.98 -11.74 10.35
C SER A 63 13.38 -12.73 11.46
N GLY A 64 14.11 -13.78 11.14
CA GLY A 64 14.38 -14.89 12.04
C GLY A 64 13.08 -15.62 12.44
N SER A 65 12.16 -15.83 11.47
CA SER A 65 10.89 -16.53 11.71
C SER A 65 11.14 -17.95 12.21
N LYS A 66 10.53 -18.32 13.34
CA LYS A 66 10.61 -19.65 13.94
C LYS A 66 9.44 -20.55 13.59
N GLY A 67 8.36 -20.00 13.06
CA GLY A 67 7.21 -20.74 12.56
C GLY A 67 6.68 -20.14 11.27
N ALA A 68 5.86 -20.91 10.57
CA ALA A 68 5.19 -20.47 9.35
C ALA A 68 3.76 -20.97 9.29
N VAL A 69 2.85 -20.13 8.77
CA VAL A 69 1.49 -20.53 8.37
C VAL A 69 1.37 -20.24 6.87
N ILE A 70 1.11 -21.28 6.09
CA ILE A 70 1.28 -21.25 4.63
C ILE A 70 -0.01 -21.73 3.94
N GLU A 71 -0.48 -21.00 2.94
CA GLU A 71 -1.51 -21.50 2.02
C GLU A 71 -0.92 -22.59 1.13
N SER A 72 -1.58 -23.73 0.97
CA SER A 72 -1.03 -24.92 0.28
C SER A 72 -0.52 -24.63 -1.13
N SER A 73 -1.22 -23.78 -1.87
CA SER A 73 -0.81 -23.34 -3.22
C SER A 73 0.51 -22.57 -3.26
N LEU A 74 1.00 -22.08 -2.10
CA LEU A 74 2.22 -21.28 -1.95
C LEU A 74 3.40 -22.10 -1.35
N VAL A 75 3.20 -23.37 -1.06
CA VAL A 75 4.27 -24.29 -0.59
C VAL A 75 5.47 -24.28 -1.53
N PRO A 76 5.31 -24.29 -2.88
CA PRO A 76 6.45 -24.22 -3.80
C PRO A 76 7.38 -23.02 -3.64
N LEU A 77 6.91 -21.93 -2.97
CA LEU A 77 7.76 -20.78 -2.66
C LEU A 77 8.81 -21.07 -1.58
N VAL A 78 8.58 -22.11 -0.74
CA VAL A 78 9.38 -22.33 0.48
C VAL A 78 9.94 -23.74 0.62
N GLU A 79 9.38 -24.75 -0.01
CA GLU A 79 9.67 -26.18 0.21
C GLU A 79 11.16 -26.55 0.07
N ASN A 80 11.88 -25.87 -0.85
CA ASN A 80 13.25 -26.20 -1.16
C ASN A 80 14.29 -25.70 -0.13
N TYR A 81 13.91 -24.79 0.78
CA TYR A 81 14.87 -24.17 1.74
C TYR A 81 14.34 -24.01 3.16
N ILE A 82 13.04 -24.18 3.40
CA ILE A 82 12.46 -23.83 4.72
C ILE A 82 13.05 -24.66 5.87
N SER A 83 13.43 -25.93 5.60
CA SER A 83 14.10 -26.81 6.56
C SER A 83 15.54 -26.35 6.91
N GLU A 84 16.12 -25.46 6.12
CA GLU A 84 17.45 -24.88 6.35
C GLU A 84 17.36 -23.52 7.06
N THR A 85 16.17 -23.10 7.47
CA THR A 85 15.91 -21.85 8.21
C THR A 85 15.71 -22.10 9.68
N TYR A 86 15.27 -21.09 10.42
CA TYR A 86 14.94 -21.21 11.86
C TYR A 86 13.49 -21.74 12.08
N VAL A 87 12.77 -22.10 11.03
CA VAL A 87 11.36 -22.52 11.11
C VAL A 87 11.28 -23.93 11.70
N GLU A 88 10.78 -24.02 12.92
CA GLU A 88 10.61 -25.27 13.70
C GLU A 88 9.21 -25.88 13.50
N GLN A 89 8.21 -25.04 13.18
CA GLN A 89 6.82 -25.46 13.05
C GLN A 89 6.15 -24.85 11.83
N ILE A 90 5.49 -25.69 11.04
CA ILE A 90 4.73 -25.28 9.86
C ILE A 90 3.27 -25.73 10.01
N LEU A 91 2.34 -24.79 9.79
CA LEU A 91 0.93 -25.04 9.58
C LEU A 91 0.59 -24.80 8.11
N THR A 92 -0.04 -25.75 7.44
CA THR A 92 -0.48 -25.60 6.05
C THR A 92 -1.99 -25.57 5.96
N MET A 93 -2.52 -24.53 5.33
CA MET A 93 -3.95 -24.41 5.06
C MET A 93 -4.30 -25.26 3.84
N ASP A 94 -5.43 -25.98 3.93
CA ASP A 94 -6.03 -26.80 2.86
C ASP A 94 -5.24 -28.06 2.43
N SER A 95 -4.18 -28.47 3.15
CA SER A 95 -3.42 -29.69 2.83
C SER A 95 -2.82 -30.35 4.07
N ASP A 96 -2.59 -31.66 3.98
CA ASP A 96 -1.86 -32.49 4.94
C ASP A 96 -0.43 -32.83 4.45
N ASP A 97 -0.06 -32.43 3.23
CA ASP A 97 1.15 -32.91 2.54
C ASP A 97 2.43 -32.17 2.98
N PHE A 98 2.29 -30.99 3.59
CA PHE A 98 3.43 -30.18 3.99
C PHE A 98 3.19 -29.52 5.36
N GLY A 99 3.89 -30.01 6.39
CA GLY A 99 3.67 -29.56 7.77
C GLY A 99 2.38 -30.12 8.39
N LEU A 100 1.84 -29.43 9.39
CA LEU A 100 0.58 -29.80 10.04
C LEU A 100 -0.60 -29.12 9.35
N ASN A 101 -1.70 -29.84 9.16
CA ASN A 101 -2.93 -29.23 8.64
C ASN A 101 -3.47 -28.17 9.61
N TYR A 102 -3.64 -26.97 9.11
CA TYR A 102 -4.09 -25.83 9.91
C TYR A 102 -5.43 -26.09 10.58
N GLU A 103 -6.46 -26.46 9.83
CA GLU A 103 -7.83 -26.59 10.36
C GLU A 103 -7.92 -27.71 11.41
N LYS A 104 -7.38 -28.90 11.11
CA LYS A 104 -7.36 -30.03 12.04
C LYS A 104 -6.60 -29.70 13.32
N THR A 105 -5.47 -29.00 13.16
CA THR A 105 -4.59 -28.67 14.29
C THR A 105 -5.21 -27.60 15.17
N ILE A 106 -5.76 -26.52 14.58
CA ILE A 106 -6.31 -25.40 15.34
C ILE A 106 -7.62 -25.79 16.03
N THR A 107 -8.49 -26.55 15.37
CA THR A 107 -9.75 -26.99 15.99
C THR A 107 -9.57 -27.93 17.18
N SER A 108 -8.44 -28.62 17.27
CA SER A 108 -8.09 -29.47 18.42
C SER A 108 -7.57 -28.69 19.65
N GLN A 109 -7.29 -27.40 19.50
CA GLN A 109 -6.74 -26.59 20.59
C GLN A 109 -7.84 -26.03 21.51
N GLU A 110 -7.43 -25.70 22.73
CA GLU A 110 -8.28 -25.05 23.72
C GLU A 110 -8.79 -23.68 23.25
N LYS A 111 -10.03 -23.32 23.60
CA LYS A 111 -10.72 -22.11 23.15
C LYS A 111 -10.55 -20.92 24.10
N TYR A 112 -10.03 -21.13 25.32
CA TYR A 112 -9.83 -20.05 26.28
C TYR A 112 -8.72 -19.11 25.82
N ASP A 113 -8.80 -17.83 26.25
CA ASP A 113 -7.76 -16.85 26.00
C ASP A 113 -6.53 -17.17 26.86
N PRO A 114 -5.33 -17.25 26.31
CA PRO A 114 -4.11 -17.56 27.09
C PRO A 114 -3.68 -16.41 28.03
N PHE A 115 -4.26 -15.23 27.92
CA PHE A 115 -3.98 -14.05 28.74
C PHE A 115 -2.48 -13.71 28.86
N VAL A 116 -1.74 -13.82 27.76
CA VAL A 116 -0.33 -13.43 27.73
C VAL A 116 -0.25 -11.91 27.83
N PHE A 117 0.51 -11.43 28.83
CA PHE A 117 0.76 -9.99 28.94
C PHE A 117 1.72 -9.51 27.82
N VAL A 118 1.25 -8.53 27.03
CA VAL A 118 2.00 -7.88 25.96
C VAL A 118 1.97 -6.37 26.22
N ASP A 119 3.15 -5.73 26.27
CA ASP A 119 3.20 -4.27 26.32
C ASP A 119 2.73 -3.68 24.98
N GLU A 120 1.98 -2.60 25.05
CA GLU A 120 1.39 -1.97 23.84
C GLU A 120 2.44 -1.50 22.82
N ARG A 121 3.68 -1.25 23.27
CA ARG A 121 4.79 -0.79 22.43
C ARG A 121 5.57 -1.95 21.80
N GLU A 122 5.34 -3.18 22.24
CA GLU A 122 5.98 -4.35 21.63
C GLU A 122 5.52 -4.53 20.17
N PRO A 123 6.36 -5.17 19.34
CA PRO A 123 6.03 -5.42 17.95
C PRO A 123 4.81 -6.35 17.81
N PHE A 124 3.85 -5.89 17.03
CA PHE A 124 2.67 -6.66 16.63
C PHE A 124 2.91 -7.41 15.31
N LYS A 125 3.56 -6.73 14.35
CA LYS A 125 3.86 -7.30 13.05
C LYS A 125 5.08 -6.67 12.40
N ILE A 126 5.64 -7.41 11.43
CA ILE A 126 6.66 -6.91 10.48
C ILE A 126 6.06 -6.98 9.08
N CYS A 127 6.13 -5.86 8.34
CA CYS A 127 5.77 -5.80 6.93
C CYS A 127 7.01 -5.49 6.10
N TYR A 128 7.27 -6.25 5.05
CA TYR A 128 8.36 -5.94 4.12
C TYR A 128 7.89 -5.03 3.01
N THR A 129 8.70 -4.01 2.72
CA THR A 129 8.49 -3.11 1.57
C THR A 129 9.72 -3.16 0.68
N SER A 130 9.50 -2.99 -0.63
CA SER A 130 10.62 -2.86 -1.57
C SER A 130 11.43 -1.63 -1.20
N GLY A 131 12.62 -1.87 -0.64
CA GLY A 131 13.56 -0.81 -0.28
C GLY A 131 13.93 0.04 -1.50
N THR A 132 14.23 1.31 -1.25
CA THR A 132 14.73 2.23 -2.30
C THR A 132 16.17 1.96 -2.68
N THR A 133 16.89 1.17 -1.86
CA THR A 133 18.36 0.96 -1.92
C THR A 133 18.77 -0.48 -2.22
N GLY A 134 17.84 -1.38 -2.58
CA GLY A 134 18.14 -2.77 -2.94
C GLY A 134 17.32 -3.79 -2.16
N GLU A 135 17.77 -4.23 -0.99
CA GLU A 135 17.07 -5.25 -0.21
C GLU A 135 15.81 -4.69 0.47
N PRO A 136 14.72 -5.50 0.55
CA PRO A 136 13.49 -5.08 1.22
C PRO A 136 13.70 -4.82 2.71
N LYS A 137 13.09 -3.74 3.23
CA LYS A 137 13.16 -3.39 4.64
C LYS A 137 11.97 -3.95 5.42
N GLY A 138 12.23 -4.54 6.59
CA GLY A 138 11.21 -5.00 7.51
C GLY A 138 10.72 -3.86 8.41
N ILE A 139 9.50 -3.40 8.22
CA ILE A 139 8.90 -2.31 9.00
C ILE A 139 8.20 -2.90 10.21
N THR A 140 8.63 -2.54 11.41
CA THR A 140 8.11 -3.04 12.68
C THR A 140 7.00 -2.13 13.21
N ILE A 141 5.82 -2.69 13.43
CA ILE A 141 4.63 -1.96 13.87
C ILE A 141 4.20 -2.48 15.24
N SER A 142 4.00 -1.60 16.22
CA SER A 142 3.55 -1.97 17.57
C SER A 142 2.05 -2.26 17.67
N HIS A 143 1.64 -2.93 18.75
CA HIS A 143 0.24 -3.10 19.12
C HIS A 143 -0.45 -1.74 19.28
N ARG A 144 0.19 -0.79 20.00
CA ARG A 144 -0.32 0.58 20.17
C ARG A 144 -0.62 1.26 18.86
N SER A 145 0.34 1.27 17.92
CA SER A 145 0.17 1.89 16.61
C SER A 145 -1.06 1.32 15.89
N ARG A 146 -1.24 0.01 15.91
CA ARG A 146 -2.38 -0.64 15.21
C ARG A 146 -3.72 -0.36 15.89
N CYS A 147 -3.80 -0.49 17.21
CA CYS A 147 -5.05 -0.16 17.93
C CYS A 147 -5.49 1.28 17.68
N LEU A 148 -4.57 2.24 17.75
CA LEU A 148 -4.88 3.65 17.51
C LEU A 148 -5.32 3.91 16.06
N VAL A 149 -4.67 3.28 15.07
CA VAL A 149 -5.11 3.37 13.66
C VAL A 149 -6.51 2.79 13.50
N PHE A 150 -6.80 1.63 14.10
CA PHE A 150 -8.13 1.02 13.99
C PHE A 150 -9.22 1.89 14.62
N MET A 151 -8.96 2.46 15.80
CA MET A 151 -9.90 3.36 16.46
C MET A 151 -10.14 4.64 15.66
N ALA A 152 -9.06 5.27 15.17
CA ALA A 152 -9.17 6.49 14.39
C ALA A 152 -9.83 6.24 13.01
N THR A 153 -9.56 5.08 12.39
CA THR A 153 -10.23 4.63 11.18
C THR A 153 -11.74 4.45 11.41
N ALA A 154 -12.11 3.82 12.52
CA ALA A 154 -13.51 3.64 12.89
C ALA A 154 -14.24 4.97 13.10
N LEU A 155 -13.58 5.91 13.78
CA LEU A 155 -14.11 7.25 14.02
C LEU A 155 -14.31 8.04 12.72
N GLU A 156 -13.33 8.00 11.81
CA GLU A 156 -13.37 8.77 10.56
C GLU A 156 -14.40 8.20 9.57
N TRP A 157 -14.48 6.88 9.43
CA TRP A 157 -15.29 6.23 8.39
C TRP A 157 -16.50 5.46 8.93
N GLY A 158 -16.83 5.64 10.19
CA GLY A 158 -18.03 5.09 10.79
C GLY A 158 -18.06 3.56 10.87
N LEU A 159 -16.90 2.91 11.09
CA LEU A 159 -16.86 1.47 11.28
C LEU A 159 -17.40 1.09 12.66
N GLY A 160 -18.09 -0.03 12.77
CA GLY A 160 -18.66 -0.47 14.02
C GLY A 160 -19.43 -1.79 13.91
N PRO A 161 -20.13 -2.24 14.98
CA PRO A 161 -20.74 -3.57 15.05
C PRO A 161 -21.77 -3.86 13.95
N ASP A 162 -22.52 -2.84 13.51
CA ASP A 162 -23.56 -3.00 12.48
C ASP A 162 -23.08 -2.61 11.08
N LYS A 163 -21.76 -2.50 10.90
CA LYS A 163 -21.15 -2.06 9.65
C LYS A 163 -20.46 -3.19 8.89
N THR A 164 -20.59 -3.16 7.58
CA THR A 164 -19.97 -4.14 6.68
C THR A 164 -18.91 -3.48 5.81
N THR A 165 -17.75 -4.12 5.71
CA THR A 165 -16.64 -3.70 4.84
C THR A 165 -16.26 -4.86 3.92
N ILE A 166 -15.90 -4.59 2.66
CA ILE A 166 -15.33 -5.60 1.76
C ILE A 166 -13.81 -5.44 1.71
N ALA A 167 -13.09 -6.52 2.03
CA ALA A 167 -11.65 -6.62 1.86
C ALA A 167 -11.31 -6.93 0.41
N VAL A 168 -10.94 -5.92 -0.34
CA VAL A 168 -10.49 -6.02 -1.74
C VAL A 168 -8.96 -6.00 -1.81
N ALA A 169 -8.36 -5.04 -1.14
CA ALA A 169 -6.91 -4.89 -1.11
C ALA A 169 -6.23 -6.03 -0.34
N PRO A 170 -4.97 -6.37 -0.69
CA PRO A 170 -4.25 -7.48 -0.07
C PRO A 170 -4.07 -7.32 1.44
N MET A 171 -4.49 -8.32 2.23
CA MET A 171 -4.39 -8.31 3.69
C MET A 171 -2.96 -8.45 4.22
N TYR A 172 -2.04 -8.94 3.40
CA TYR A 172 -0.61 -8.98 3.73
C TYR A 172 0.11 -7.63 3.56
N HIS A 173 -0.54 -6.64 2.95
CA HIS A 173 0.03 -5.30 2.73
C HIS A 173 -0.38 -4.32 3.83
N GLY A 174 0.49 -3.35 4.17
CA GLY A 174 0.29 -2.43 5.28
C GLY A 174 -1.08 -1.73 5.31
N ALA A 175 -1.49 -1.12 4.20
CA ALA A 175 -2.77 -0.43 4.06
C ALA A 175 -3.96 -1.42 4.02
N GLY A 176 -3.89 -2.45 3.16
CA GLY A 176 -4.94 -3.47 3.08
C GLY A 176 -5.19 -4.16 4.42
N PHE A 177 -4.11 -4.46 5.17
CA PHE A 177 -4.25 -4.96 6.54
C PHE A 177 -4.97 -3.95 7.43
N ALA A 178 -4.48 -2.69 7.48
CA ALA A 178 -4.97 -1.70 8.43
C ALA A 178 -6.48 -1.43 8.25
N PHE A 179 -6.92 -1.23 7.02
CA PHE A 179 -8.30 -0.88 6.73
C PHE A 179 -9.26 -2.07 6.85
N ASN A 180 -8.90 -3.24 6.34
CA ASN A 180 -9.75 -4.40 6.41
C ASN A 180 -9.88 -4.95 7.85
N TYR A 181 -8.78 -4.94 8.60
CA TYR A 181 -8.78 -5.44 9.97
C TYR A 181 -9.51 -4.51 10.95
N ALA A 182 -9.54 -3.21 10.67
CA ALA A 182 -10.23 -2.22 11.51
C ALA A 182 -11.73 -2.55 11.65
N ALA A 183 -12.40 -3.04 10.60
CA ALA A 183 -13.80 -3.44 10.67
C ALA A 183 -14.02 -4.56 11.70
N LEU A 184 -13.18 -5.60 11.70
CA LEU A 184 -13.25 -6.70 12.68
C LEU A 184 -12.90 -6.22 14.10
N PHE A 185 -11.87 -5.36 14.22
CA PHE A 185 -11.45 -4.81 15.52
C PHE A 185 -12.58 -4.04 16.21
N THR A 186 -13.42 -3.37 15.44
CA THR A 186 -14.56 -2.59 15.95
C THR A 186 -15.88 -3.39 16.05
N GLY A 187 -15.83 -4.71 15.81
CA GLY A 187 -16.96 -5.61 15.92
C GLY A 187 -17.88 -5.64 14.70
N GLY A 188 -17.46 -5.05 13.58
CA GLY A 188 -18.18 -5.08 12.32
C GLY A 188 -17.98 -6.38 11.52
N GLN A 189 -18.62 -6.46 10.36
CA GLN A 189 -18.51 -7.55 9.42
C GLN A 189 -17.46 -7.26 8.35
N LEU A 190 -16.60 -8.24 8.08
CA LEU A 190 -15.64 -8.21 6.97
C LEU A 190 -16.00 -9.29 5.95
N VAL A 191 -16.37 -8.89 4.76
CA VAL A 191 -16.53 -9.75 3.59
C VAL A 191 -15.22 -9.76 2.82
N ILE A 192 -14.70 -10.93 2.44
CA ILE A 192 -13.36 -11.04 1.87
C ILE A 192 -13.45 -11.48 0.40
N GLN A 193 -12.96 -10.64 -0.50
CA GLN A 193 -12.69 -11.03 -1.87
C GLN A 193 -11.30 -11.68 -1.94
N ARG A 194 -11.23 -12.95 -2.34
CA ARG A 194 -9.96 -13.69 -2.35
C ARG A 194 -8.96 -13.15 -3.36
N LYS A 195 -9.44 -12.83 -4.53
CA LYS A 195 -8.67 -12.21 -5.63
C LYS A 195 -9.53 -11.12 -6.23
N TYR A 196 -8.97 -9.96 -6.44
CA TYR A 196 -9.70 -8.87 -7.05
C TYR A 196 -10.23 -9.24 -8.43
N ASP A 197 -11.53 -9.10 -8.59
CA ASP A 197 -12.27 -9.11 -9.84
C ASP A 197 -13.33 -7.99 -9.76
N PRO A 198 -13.38 -7.08 -10.74
CA PRO A 198 -14.27 -5.92 -10.66
C PRO A 198 -15.75 -6.28 -10.79
N LEU A 199 -16.11 -7.34 -11.52
CA LEU A 199 -17.50 -7.79 -11.65
C LEU A 199 -17.97 -8.47 -10.36
N ASP A 200 -17.17 -9.39 -9.82
CA ASP A 200 -17.43 -10.04 -8.53
C ASP A 200 -17.54 -9.00 -7.40
N LEU A 201 -16.71 -7.93 -7.44
CA LEU A 201 -16.86 -6.83 -6.46
C LEU A 201 -18.23 -6.16 -6.54
N LEU A 202 -18.75 -5.88 -7.74
CA LEU A 202 -20.10 -5.30 -7.90
C LEU A 202 -21.19 -6.25 -7.39
N GLU A 203 -21.07 -7.56 -7.67
CA GLU A 203 -21.97 -8.59 -7.14
C GLU A 203 -21.92 -8.65 -5.61
N MET A 204 -20.72 -8.56 -5.03
CA MET A 204 -20.55 -8.52 -3.57
C MET A 204 -21.14 -7.24 -2.95
N ILE A 205 -20.99 -6.07 -3.59
CA ILE A 205 -21.60 -4.81 -3.15
C ILE A 205 -23.12 -4.94 -3.12
N ASP A 206 -23.71 -5.43 -4.20
CA ASP A 206 -25.16 -5.61 -4.30
C ASP A 206 -25.69 -6.64 -3.28
N LYS A 207 -24.97 -7.73 -3.08
CA LYS A 207 -25.38 -8.82 -2.18
C LYS A 207 -25.20 -8.49 -0.70
N TYR A 208 -24.04 -7.96 -0.32
CA TYR A 208 -23.68 -7.78 1.10
C TYR A 208 -23.92 -6.37 1.62
N LYS A 209 -24.29 -5.43 0.73
CA LYS A 209 -24.62 -4.03 1.07
C LYS A 209 -23.59 -3.39 2.00
N PRO A 210 -22.30 -3.35 1.61
CA PRO A 210 -21.25 -2.80 2.46
C PRO A 210 -21.43 -1.30 2.69
N ASP A 211 -21.00 -0.83 3.86
CA ASP A 211 -20.94 0.60 4.20
C ASP A 211 -19.66 1.26 3.64
N SER A 212 -18.56 0.52 3.58
CA SER A 212 -17.27 1.08 3.18
C SER A 212 -16.38 0.09 2.44
N ILE A 213 -15.53 0.62 1.56
CA ILE A 213 -14.52 -0.18 0.84
C ILE A 213 -13.23 0.63 0.70
N PHE A 214 -12.10 -0.03 1.00
CA PHE A 214 -10.78 0.48 0.67
C PHE A 214 -10.37 0.03 -0.73
N LEU A 215 -10.08 0.98 -1.60
CA LEU A 215 -9.66 0.76 -2.98
C LEU A 215 -8.28 1.38 -3.25
N VAL A 216 -7.63 0.89 -4.29
CA VAL A 216 -6.48 1.57 -4.90
C VAL A 216 -6.88 2.03 -6.31
N PRO A 217 -6.19 3.03 -6.90
CA PRO A 217 -6.57 3.55 -8.21
C PRO A 217 -6.70 2.48 -9.31
N ALA A 218 -5.85 1.45 -9.27
CA ALA A 218 -5.93 0.32 -10.22
C ALA A 218 -7.26 -0.45 -10.15
N HIS A 219 -7.89 -0.55 -8.97
CA HIS A 219 -9.20 -1.18 -8.82
C HIS A 219 -10.29 -0.33 -9.50
N ALA A 220 -10.26 0.99 -9.31
CA ALA A 220 -11.21 1.90 -9.94
C ALA A 220 -11.06 1.96 -11.48
N ILE A 221 -9.84 1.84 -12.00
CA ILE A 221 -9.59 1.74 -13.45
C ILE A 221 -10.31 0.51 -14.00
N GLN A 222 -10.12 -0.66 -13.41
CA GLN A 222 -10.76 -1.91 -13.88
C GLN A 222 -12.29 -1.88 -13.72
N LEU A 223 -12.82 -1.25 -12.65
CA LEU A 223 -14.26 -1.00 -12.53
C LEU A 223 -14.78 -0.12 -13.67
N ARG A 224 -14.07 0.95 -14.02
CA ARG A 224 -14.43 1.85 -15.13
C ARG A 224 -14.46 1.12 -16.47
N GLU A 225 -13.56 0.17 -16.69
CA GLU A 225 -13.48 -0.64 -17.90
C GLU A 225 -14.70 -1.55 -18.12
N LEU A 226 -15.45 -1.91 -17.07
CA LEU A 226 -16.71 -2.66 -17.19
C LEU A 226 -17.81 -1.85 -17.90
N GLY A 227 -17.69 -0.52 -17.90
CA GLY A 227 -18.65 0.40 -18.49
C GLY A 227 -19.89 0.65 -17.63
N GLN A 228 -20.46 1.85 -17.75
CA GLN A 228 -21.61 2.32 -16.94
C GLN A 228 -22.85 1.42 -17.06
N SER A 229 -23.10 0.83 -18.23
CA SER A 229 -24.24 -0.07 -18.46
C SER A 229 -24.15 -1.36 -17.63
N THR A 230 -22.95 -1.82 -17.32
CA THR A 230 -22.72 -2.97 -16.43
C THR A 230 -22.86 -2.57 -14.97
N ILE A 231 -22.19 -1.47 -14.57
CA ILE A 231 -22.16 -1.01 -13.16
C ILE A 231 -23.58 -0.71 -12.67
N LYS A 232 -24.41 -0.05 -13.46
CA LYS A 232 -25.81 0.31 -13.12
C LYS A 232 -26.76 -0.88 -12.89
N LYS A 233 -26.33 -2.11 -13.17
CA LYS A 233 -27.14 -3.31 -12.88
C LYS A 233 -27.07 -3.70 -11.39
N TYR A 234 -26.12 -3.17 -10.65
CA TYR A 234 -25.84 -3.49 -9.26
C TYR A 234 -26.16 -2.31 -8.36
N ASP A 235 -26.83 -2.56 -7.27
CA ASP A 235 -27.18 -1.54 -6.28
C ASP A 235 -26.03 -1.26 -5.33
N SER A 236 -25.39 -0.11 -5.50
CA SER A 236 -24.31 0.39 -4.65
C SER A 236 -24.74 1.46 -3.64
N SER A 237 -26.05 1.67 -3.46
CA SER A 237 -26.60 2.74 -2.60
C SER A 237 -26.26 2.60 -1.12
N SER A 238 -25.84 1.41 -0.68
CA SER A 238 -25.37 1.16 0.69
C SER A 238 -24.01 1.78 1.01
N LEU A 239 -23.21 2.09 -0.03
CA LEU A 239 -21.87 2.63 0.15
C LEU A 239 -21.95 4.05 0.73
N ASN A 240 -21.47 4.21 1.95
CA ASN A 240 -21.32 5.51 2.62
C ASN A 240 -19.90 6.08 2.47
N CYS A 241 -18.90 5.21 2.30
CA CYS A 241 -17.51 5.63 2.28
C CYS A 241 -16.66 4.79 1.31
N LEU A 242 -15.94 5.49 0.43
CA LEU A 242 -14.85 4.94 -0.37
C LEU A 242 -13.56 5.65 0.01
N TYR A 243 -12.51 4.91 0.31
CA TYR A 243 -11.22 5.51 0.62
C TYR A 243 -10.11 4.92 -0.23
N PHE A 244 -9.26 5.83 -0.75
CA PHE A 244 -8.17 5.54 -1.67
C PHE A 244 -6.83 5.85 -1.05
N ASN A 245 -5.86 4.98 -1.28
CA ASN A 245 -4.47 5.17 -0.87
C ASN A 245 -3.55 4.34 -1.80
N ALA A 246 -2.29 4.23 -1.43
CA ALA A 246 -1.20 3.46 -2.02
C ALA A 246 -0.63 4.01 -3.34
N ALA A 247 -1.38 4.78 -4.10
CA ALA A 247 -0.92 5.48 -5.30
C ALA A 247 -1.71 6.79 -5.49
N PRO A 248 -1.19 7.76 -6.26
CA PRO A 248 -1.95 8.95 -6.62
C PRO A 248 -3.23 8.59 -7.35
N LEU A 249 -4.34 9.23 -6.98
CA LEU A 249 -5.63 9.07 -7.66
C LEU A 249 -5.74 10.17 -8.74
N PRO A 250 -5.68 9.83 -10.05
CA PRO A 250 -5.79 10.80 -11.12
C PRO A 250 -7.12 11.57 -11.04
N GLN A 251 -7.10 12.86 -11.30
CA GLN A 251 -8.30 13.71 -11.14
C GLN A 251 -9.49 13.25 -11.97
N GLU A 252 -9.27 12.83 -13.20
CA GLU A 252 -10.32 12.30 -14.07
C GLU A 252 -10.96 11.03 -13.49
N LEU A 253 -10.13 10.12 -12.96
CA LEU A 253 -10.61 8.90 -12.30
C LEU A 253 -11.35 9.21 -11.01
N LYS A 254 -10.87 10.19 -10.23
CA LYS A 254 -11.53 10.69 -9.03
C LYS A 254 -12.95 11.19 -9.33
N LEU A 255 -13.09 12.05 -10.34
CA LEU A 255 -14.38 12.58 -10.77
C LEU A 255 -15.30 11.46 -11.23
N TRP A 256 -14.79 10.50 -11.99
CA TRP A 256 -15.55 9.33 -12.41
C TRP A 256 -16.07 8.50 -11.23
N VAL A 257 -15.25 8.28 -10.19
CA VAL A 257 -15.68 7.57 -8.96
C VAL A 257 -16.81 8.34 -8.27
N LEU A 258 -16.65 9.67 -8.10
CA LEU A 258 -17.65 10.54 -7.46
C LEU A 258 -18.98 10.59 -8.21
N ASP A 259 -18.95 10.46 -9.52
CA ASP A 259 -20.17 10.48 -10.35
C ASP A 259 -20.82 9.08 -10.51
N THR A 260 -20.04 8.02 -10.26
CA THR A 260 -20.53 6.63 -10.38
C THR A 260 -21.08 6.11 -9.05
N PHE A 261 -20.44 6.46 -7.93
CA PHE A 261 -20.82 6.08 -6.56
C PHE A 261 -21.21 7.32 -5.76
N ASP A 262 -22.22 8.03 -6.23
CA ASP A 262 -22.61 9.36 -5.75
C ASP A 262 -23.14 9.41 -4.32
N THR A 263 -23.54 8.27 -3.75
CA THR A 263 -23.89 8.13 -2.33
C THR A 263 -22.69 8.01 -1.41
N ALA A 264 -21.52 7.61 -1.93
CA ALA A 264 -20.34 7.37 -1.14
C ALA A 264 -19.49 8.64 -0.94
N GLY A 265 -19.18 8.97 0.30
CA GLY A 265 -18.13 9.94 0.61
C GLY A 265 -16.76 9.40 0.21
N LEU A 266 -16.09 10.08 -0.72
CA LEU A 266 -14.75 9.69 -1.15
C LEU A 266 -13.70 10.33 -0.26
N HIS A 267 -12.76 9.54 0.26
CA HIS A 267 -11.58 9.99 0.98
C HIS A 267 -10.31 9.65 0.20
N GLU A 268 -9.40 10.59 0.05
CA GLU A 268 -8.07 10.34 -0.50
C GLU A 268 -7.02 10.50 0.59
N LEU A 269 -6.25 9.43 0.83
CA LEU A 269 -5.32 9.33 1.94
C LEU A 269 -3.89 9.35 1.43
N TYR A 270 -3.01 10.02 2.15
CA TYR A 270 -1.59 9.90 1.96
C TYR A 270 -0.92 9.35 3.23
N GLY A 271 0.08 8.53 3.03
CA GLY A 271 0.92 7.97 4.07
C GLY A 271 1.79 6.83 3.55
N ALA A 272 2.61 6.29 4.43
CA ALA A 272 3.51 5.19 4.16
C ALA A 272 3.36 4.11 5.25
N THR A 273 3.95 2.94 5.03
CA THR A 273 3.92 1.89 6.06
C THR A 273 4.61 2.35 7.34
N GLU A 274 5.64 3.17 7.20
CA GLU A 274 6.45 3.75 8.27
C GLU A 274 5.70 4.79 9.11
N THR A 275 4.90 5.63 8.46
CA THR A 275 4.20 6.76 9.09
C THR A 275 2.72 6.51 9.35
N ALA A 276 2.17 5.42 8.81
CA ALA A 276 0.74 5.16 8.69
C ALA A 276 0.02 6.26 7.88
N ILE A 277 -1.24 6.58 8.19
CA ILE A 277 -1.98 7.66 7.52
C ILE A 277 -1.47 8.99 8.05
N VAL A 278 -1.00 9.86 7.15
CA VAL A 278 -0.47 11.20 7.46
C VAL A 278 -1.53 12.26 7.20
N THR A 279 -2.17 12.25 6.04
CA THR A 279 -3.21 13.21 5.65
C THR A 279 -4.45 12.51 5.10
N ASN A 280 -5.58 13.22 5.13
CA ASN A 280 -6.86 12.76 4.58
C ASN A 280 -7.59 13.91 3.89
N LEU A 281 -7.78 13.85 2.59
CA LEU A 281 -8.70 14.73 1.86
C LEU A 281 -10.13 14.17 2.01
N ARG A 282 -10.98 14.90 2.71
CA ARG A 282 -12.36 14.52 3.00
C ARG A 282 -13.30 14.80 1.83
N PRO A 283 -14.51 14.19 1.82
CA PRO A 283 -15.47 14.25 0.72
C PRO A 283 -15.80 15.66 0.25
N GLU A 284 -15.97 16.60 1.17
CA GLU A 284 -16.35 17.97 0.88
C GLU A 284 -15.35 18.75 0.04
N PHE A 285 -14.07 18.31 0.04
CA PHE A 285 -12.99 18.99 -0.69
C PHE A 285 -12.59 18.28 -2.01
N GLN A 286 -13.13 17.10 -2.29
CA GLN A 286 -12.67 16.27 -3.41
C GLN A 286 -12.83 16.93 -4.78
N ARG A 287 -13.87 17.77 -4.97
CA ARG A 287 -14.11 18.47 -6.24
C ARG A 287 -13.40 19.82 -6.34
N SER A 288 -13.11 20.45 -5.20
CA SER A 288 -12.53 21.81 -5.16
C SER A 288 -11.00 21.83 -5.03
N LYS A 289 -10.40 20.79 -4.44
CA LYS A 289 -8.94 20.69 -4.21
C LYS A 289 -8.35 19.60 -5.12
N GLU A 290 -7.93 19.97 -6.31
CA GLU A 290 -7.28 19.05 -7.25
C GLU A 290 -5.90 18.63 -6.74
N ARG A 291 -5.52 17.35 -6.98
CA ARG A 291 -4.18 16.80 -6.66
C ARG A 291 -3.80 16.88 -5.16
N CYS A 292 -4.76 17.20 -4.32
CA CYS A 292 -4.60 17.40 -2.90
C CYS A 292 -4.74 16.06 -2.16
N VAL A 293 -3.93 15.85 -1.11
CA VAL A 293 -4.02 14.71 -0.22
C VAL A 293 -4.59 15.07 1.15
N GLY A 294 -5.08 16.31 1.30
CA GLY A 294 -5.77 16.81 2.49
C GLY A 294 -4.88 17.40 3.58
N PRO A 295 -5.49 17.87 4.65
CA PRO A 295 -4.81 18.31 5.85
C PRO A 295 -4.30 17.11 6.67
N PRO A 296 -3.47 17.33 7.70
CA PRO A 296 -3.03 16.28 8.61
C PRO A 296 -4.20 15.53 9.23
N TRP A 297 -4.13 14.20 9.20
CA TRP A 297 -5.10 13.34 9.86
C TRP A 297 -4.91 13.37 11.37
N PHE A 298 -5.87 12.84 12.14
CA PHE A 298 -5.86 12.87 13.61
C PHE A 298 -4.46 12.63 14.20
N PHE A 299 -4.05 13.50 15.13
CA PHE A 299 -2.78 13.42 15.88
C PHE A 299 -1.50 13.44 15.04
N ASN A 300 -1.57 13.69 13.72
CA ASN A 300 -0.39 13.90 12.91
C ASN A 300 0.14 15.33 13.03
N GLN A 301 1.43 15.43 13.15
CA GLN A 301 2.21 16.65 12.94
C GLN A 301 3.01 16.47 11.65
N VAL A 302 2.99 17.47 10.80
CA VAL A 302 3.66 17.43 9.49
C VAL A 302 4.50 18.68 9.32
N GLU A 303 5.75 18.48 8.90
CA GLU A 303 6.71 19.52 8.57
C GLU A 303 7.18 19.32 7.14
N LEU A 304 7.41 20.44 6.44
CA LEU A 304 8.06 20.46 5.13
C LEU A 304 9.42 21.11 5.29
N LEU A 305 10.50 20.38 5.01
CA LEU A 305 11.86 20.82 5.27
C LEU A 305 12.65 20.96 3.96
N ASN A 306 13.47 22.02 3.87
CA ASN A 306 14.49 22.17 2.83
C ASN A 306 15.70 21.25 3.09
N ASP A 307 16.70 21.28 2.23
CA ASP A 307 17.91 20.44 2.36
C ASP A 307 18.78 20.83 3.58
N GLU A 308 18.60 22.04 4.11
CA GLU A 308 19.25 22.52 5.35
C GLU A 308 18.47 22.13 6.61
N GLY A 309 17.32 21.43 6.47
CA GLY A 309 16.47 21.00 7.58
C GLY A 309 15.62 22.10 8.20
N GLN A 310 15.45 23.23 7.51
CA GLN A 310 14.59 24.34 7.92
C GLN A 310 13.19 24.18 7.34
N GLU A 311 12.16 24.57 8.08
CA GLU A 311 10.78 24.54 7.60
C GLU A 311 10.58 25.57 6.48
N VAL A 312 9.97 25.13 5.36
CA VAL A 312 9.67 25.99 4.21
C VAL A 312 8.35 26.73 4.39
N GLY A 313 8.19 27.83 3.67
CA GLY A 313 6.97 28.64 3.67
C GLY A 313 5.78 27.99 2.95
N VAL A 314 4.62 28.66 3.07
CA VAL A 314 3.42 28.30 2.30
C VAL A 314 3.69 28.44 0.80
N GLY A 315 3.29 27.45 0.02
CA GLY A 315 3.53 27.41 -1.42
C GLY A 315 4.93 26.94 -1.84
N GLU A 316 5.85 26.77 -0.90
CA GLU A 316 7.20 26.29 -1.18
C GLU A 316 7.29 24.77 -1.10
N GLN A 317 8.20 24.18 -1.87
CA GLN A 317 8.46 22.75 -1.85
C GLN A 317 9.41 22.38 -0.72
N GLY A 318 9.04 21.34 0.05
CA GLY A 318 9.90 20.76 1.07
C GLY A 318 9.73 19.27 1.15
N GLU A 319 10.73 18.57 1.70
CA GLU A 319 10.61 17.15 2.02
C GLU A 319 9.66 16.99 3.19
N LEU A 320 8.66 16.09 3.03
CA LEU A 320 7.64 15.85 4.03
C LEU A 320 8.16 14.95 5.15
N TYR A 321 8.10 15.46 6.36
CA TYR A 321 8.35 14.73 7.59
C TYR A 321 7.07 14.66 8.42
N ALA A 322 6.77 13.48 8.96
CA ALA A 322 5.56 13.26 9.77
C ALA A 322 5.92 12.70 11.15
N LYS A 323 5.11 13.05 12.14
CA LYS A 323 5.18 12.51 13.50
C LYS A 323 3.78 12.26 14.02
N SER A 324 3.54 11.04 14.51
CA SER A 324 2.25 10.65 15.08
C SER A 324 2.40 9.46 16.03
N PRO A 325 1.36 9.13 16.83
CA PRO A 325 1.36 7.92 17.63
C PRO A 325 1.18 6.63 16.78
N TYR A 326 0.99 6.75 15.48
CA TYR A 326 0.77 5.65 14.55
C TYR A 326 2.04 5.12 13.87
N MET A 327 3.15 5.84 14.04
CA MET A 327 4.41 5.52 13.38
C MET A 327 4.90 4.11 13.73
N MET A 328 5.74 3.57 12.87
CA MET A 328 6.48 2.34 13.12
C MET A 328 7.39 2.47 14.36
N ASN A 329 7.79 1.33 14.91
CA ASN A 329 8.83 1.30 15.94
C ASN A 329 10.24 1.55 15.36
N GLY A 330 10.43 1.23 14.08
CA GLY A 330 11.68 1.30 13.33
C GLY A 330 11.76 0.18 12.30
N TYR A 331 12.86 0.15 11.56
CA TYR A 331 13.18 -0.95 10.69
C TYR A 331 13.76 -2.13 11.48
N TRP A 332 13.32 -3.33 11.18
CA TRP A 332 13.79 -4.57 11.83
C TRP A 332 15.26 -4.80 11.51
N ASN A 333 16.09 -4.94 12.54
CA ASN A 333 17.55 -5.09 12.44
C ASN A 333 18.27 -4.00 11.62
N ASP A 334 17.72 -2.77 11.56
CA ASP A 334 18.26 -1.69 10.74
C ASP A 334 18.02 -0.32 11.42
N ASP A 335 18.62 -0.16 12.60
CA ASP A 335 18.53 1.08 13.38
C ASP A 335 19.20 2.26 12.67
N GLU A 336 20.25 2.01 11.87
CA GLU A 336 20.95 3.04 11.11
C GLU A 336 20.00 3.76 10.14
N ASN A 337 19.26 3.02 9.33
CA ASN A 337 18.26 3.60 8.43
C ASN A 337 17.08 4.22 9.16
N THR A 338 16.71 3.71 10.32
CA THR A 338 15.67 4.32 11.17
C THR A 338 16.11 5.70 11.64
N ILE A 339 17.31 5.81 12.20
CA ILE A 339 17.90 7.06 12.71
C ILE A 339 18.11 8.05 11.55
N LYS A 340 18.68 7.59 10.44
CA LYS A 340 18.96 8.43 9.25
C LYS A 340 17.73 9.16 8.71
N ASN A 341 16.55 8.51 8.75
CA ASN A 341 15.31 9.09 8.23
C ASN A 341 14.47 9.77 9.33
N THR A 342 14.98 9.82 10.58
CA THR A 342 14.33 10.49 11.71
C THR A 342 15.10 11.76 12.05
N ASN A 343 14.45 12.91 12.02
CA ASN A 343 15.10 14.17 12.42
C ASN A 343 15.23 14.28 13.96
N GLN A 344 15.98 15.27 14.43
CA GLN A 344 16.24 15.48 15.87
C GLN A 344 14.97 15.69 16.71
N ARG A 345 13.85 16.12 16.09
CA ARG A 345 12.55 16.32 16.74
C ARG A 345 11.69 15.04 16.74
N GLY A 346 12.18 13.95 16.16
CA GLY A 346 11.49 12.66 16.06
C GLY A 346 10.45 12.58 14.95
N PHE A 347 10.54 13.42 13.93
CA PHE A 347 9.74 13.32 12.70
C PHE A 347 10.44 12.41 11.71
N PHE A 348 9.69 11.57 11.03
CA PHE A 348 10.19 10.60 10.07
C PHE A 348 9.88 11.04 8.64
N GLY A 349 10.90 11.07 7.78
CA GLY A 349 10.79 11.38 6.36
C GLY A 349 10.84 10.11 5.52
N VAL A 350 9.94 10.00 4.55
CA VAL A 350 9.91 8.88 3.59
C VAL A 350 10.46 9.26 2.21
N GLY A 351 10.97 10.50 2.09
CA GLY A 351 11.53 11.03 0.86
C GLY A 351 10.47 11.50 -0.14
N ASP A 352 9.31 11.92 0.31
CA ASP A 352 8.29 12.55 -0.53
C ASP A 352 8.40 14.08 -0.42
N ILE A 353 8.35 14.77 -1.56
CA ILE A 353 8.33 16.25 -1.64
C ILE A 353 6.89 16.71 -1.69
N ALA A 354 6.55 17.71 -0.90
CA ALA A 354 5.21 18.26 -0.82
C ALA A 354 5.20 19.79 -0.77
N ILE A 355 4.01 20.36 -0.98
CA ILE A 355 3.69 21.77 -0.79
C ILE A 355 2.50 21.85 0.19
N LYS A 356 2.44 22.90 0.99
CA LYS A 356 1.29 23.24 1.84
C LYS A 356 0.67 24.55 1.34
N ASP A 357 -0.65 24.60 1.16
CA ASP A 357 -1.36 25.84 0.80
C ASP A 357 -1.70 26.68 2.05
N GLU A 358 -2.28 27.87 1.84
CA GLU A 358 -2.68 28.81 2.89
C GLU A 358 -3.75 28.24 3.83
N ASP A 359 -4.58 27.32 3.34
CA ASP A 359 -5.63 26.66 4.10
C ASP A 359 -5.10 25.44 4.90
N GLY A 360 -3.80 25.10 4.77
CA GLY A 360 -3.17 23.98 5.45
C GLY A 360 -3.36 22.62 4.77
N PHE A 361 -3.75 22.59 3.51
CA PHE A 361 -3.83 21.37 2.70
C PHE A 361 -2.48 21.03 2.07
N TYR A 362 -2.19 19.74 1.97
CA TYR A 362 -0.94 19.23 1.43
C TYR A 362 -1.12 18.63 0.04
N TYR A 363 -0.10 18.83 -0.79
CA TYR A 363 -0.02 18.36 -2.17
C TYR A 363 1.30 17.63 -2.36
N ILE A 364 1.24 16.33 -2.67
CA ILE A 364 2.46 15.56 -2.94
C ILE A 364 2.93 15.88 -4.35
N VAL A 365 4.10 16.47 -4.45
CA VAL A 365 4.72 16.84 -5.73
C VAL A 365 5.31 15.61 -6.41
N ASP A 366 6.26 14.94 -5.71
CA ASP A 366 6.91 13.72 -6.20
C ASP A 366 7.74 13.06 -5.09
N ARG A 367 8.42 11.97 -5.43
CA ARG A 367 9.47 11.40 -4.59
C ARG A 367 10.80 12.07 -4.86
N LYS A 368 11.54 12.45 -3.82
CA LYS A 368 12.87 13.06 -3.91
C LYS A 368 13.81 12.30 -4.87
N LYS A 369 13.80 10.97 -4.80
CA LYS A 369 14.60 10.08 -5.66
C LYS A 369 14.11 9.90 -7.10
N ASP A 370 12.85 10.25 -7.37
CA ASP A 370 12.22 10.10 -8.69
C ASP A 370 12.25 11.44 -9.46
N ILE A 371 12.55 12.55 -8.78
CA ILE A 371 12.79 13.86 -9.41
C ILE A 371 13.86 13.70 -10.48
N ILE A 372 13.58 14.19 -11.67
CA ILE A 372 14.50 14.16 -12.81
C ILE A 372 15.35 15.43 -12.75
N ILE A 373 16.66 15.25 -12.71
CA ILE A 373 17.60 16.37 -12.69
C ILE A 373 18.12 16.58 -14.12
N SER A 374 17.47 17.50 -14.86
CA SER A 374 17.84 17.81 -16.23
C SER A 374 18.53 19.19 -16.31
N GLY A 375 19.82 19.17 -16.55
CA GLY A 375 20.64 20.37 -16.39
C GLY A 375 20.66 20.82 -14.92
N ALA A 376 20.34 22.05 -14.65
CA ALA A 376 20.21 22.58 -13.28
C ALA A 376 18.76 22.62 -12.77
N THR A 377 17.84 21.90 -13.44
CA THR A 377 16.40 22.00 -13.14
C THR A 377 15.85 20.68 -12.60
N ASN A 378 15.17 20.76 -11.47
CA ASN A 378 14.40 19.64 -10.90
C ASN A 378 13.04 19.55 -11.62
N ILE A 379 12.75 18.41 -12.21
CA ILE A 379 11.51 18.13 -12.95
C ILE A 379 10.75 17.04 -12.24
N SER A 380 9.49 17.33 -11.87
CA SER A 380 8.60 16.30 -11.31
C SER A 380 8.04 15.41 -12.42
N PRO A 381 8.34 14.09 -12.43
CA PRO A 381 7.71 13.14 -13.32
C PRO A 381 6.19 13.15 -13.23
N ARG A 382 5.63 13.30 -12.03
CA ARG A 382 4.19 13.24 -11.79
C ARG A 382 3.42 14.34 -12.53
N GLU A 383 3.95 15.56 -12.58
CA GLU A 383 3.35 16.67 -13.34
C GLU A 383 3.18 16.29 -14.82
N ILE A 384 4.20 15.63 -15.37
CA ILE A 384 4.21 15.23 -16.78
C ILE A 384 3.25 14.04 -17.01
N GLU A 385 3.28 13.04 -16.10
CA GLU A 385 2.37 11.88 -16.13
C GLU A 385 0.91 12.32 -16.18
N GLU A 386 0.54 13.30 -15.38
CA GLU A 386 -0.84 13.81 -15.34
C GLU A 386 -1.26 14.52 -16.63
N ILE A 387 -0.35 15.25 -17.27
CA ILE A 387 -0.63 15.85 -18.57
C ILE A 387 -0.79 14.77 -19.64
N ILE A 388 0.08 13.77 -19.65
CA ILE A 388 0.02 12.63 -20.56
C ILE A 388 -1.30 11.85 -20.41
N LEU A 389 -1.74 11.62 -19.17
CA LEU A 389 -2.97 10.87 -18.86
C LEU A 389 -4.25 11.62 -19.29
N LYS A 390 -4.20 12.95 -19.49
CA LYS A 390 -5.32 13.72 -20.05
C LYS A 390 -5.48 13.54 -21.56
N PHE A 391 -4.48 12.96 -22.24
CA PHE A 391 -4.56 12.74 -23.68
C PHE A 391 -5.45 11.55 -24.01
N PRO A 392 -6.46 11.71 -24.91
CA PRO A 392 -7.38 10.63 -25.28
C PRO A 392 -6.65 9.38 -25.78
N GLY A 393 -7.02 8.23 -25.20
CA GLY A 393 -6.44 6.93 -25.57
C GLY A 393 -5.21 6.51 -24.75
N ILE A 394 -4.71 7.35 -23.84
CA ILE A 394 -3.73 6.95 -22.85
C ILE A 394 -4.44 6.49 -21.58
N ILE A 395 -4.12 5.30 -21.10
CA ILE A 395 -4.74 4.72 -19.89
C ILE A 395 -3.79 4.61 -18.72
N ASP A 396 -2.47 4.62 -18.98
CA ASP A 396 -1.44 4.57 -17.94
C ASP A 396 -0.16 5.24 -18.43
N ALA A 397 0.59 5.87 -17.50
CA ALA A 397 1.84 6.57 -17.84
C ALA A 397 2.84 6.53 -16.68
N ALA A 398 4.11 6.38 -17.01
CA ALA A 398 5.24 6.55 -16.12
C ALA A 398 6.30 7.40 -16.79
N VAL A 399 6.78 8.43 -16.08
CA VAL A 399 7.86 9.29 -16.54
C VAL A 399 9.09 9.06 -15.67
N VAL A 400 10.24 8.93 -16.29
CA VAL A 400 11.52 8.68 -15.62
C VAL A 400 12.65 9.50 -16.26
N GLY A 401 13.69 9.76 -15.48
CA GLY A 401 14.95 10.29 -16.00
C GLY A 401 15.75 9.17 -16.67
N LYS A 402 16.15 9.37 -17.92
CA LYS A 402 17.12 8.57 -18.63
C LYS A 402 18.45 9.30 -18.68
N LYS A 403 19.56 8.60 -18.45
CA LYS A 403 20.90 9.19 -18.50
C LYS A 403 21.16 9.89 -19.83
N SER A 404 21.68 11.10 -19.78
CA SER A 404 22.00 11.94 -20.92
C SER A 404 23.34 12.64 -20.69
N GLU A 405 24.27 12.49 -21.64
CA GLU A 405 25.59 13.15 -21.56
C GLU A 405 25.47 14.67 -21.56
N LYS A 406 24.44 15.21 -22.21
CA LYS A 406 24.23 16.65 -22.34
C LYS A 406 23.55 17.29 -21.12
N TRP A 407 22.60 16.57 -20.50
CA TRP A 407 21.69 17.15 -19.50
C TRP A 407 21.79 16.47 -18.12
N GLY A 408 22.64 15.43 -17.96
CA GLY A 408 22.64 14.55 -16.80
C GLY A 408 21.52 13.53 -16.91
N GLU A 409 20.26 13.99 -16.89
CA GLU A 409 19.09 13.20 -17.22
C GLU A 409 18.22 13.89 -18.26
N GLU A 410 17.52 13.12 -19.07
CA GLU A 410 16.46 13.58 -19.98
C GLU A 410 15.12 12.91 -19.63
N VAL A 411 14.04 13.65 -19.86
CA VAL A 411 12.67 13.16 -19.57
C VAL A 411 12.26 12.09 -20.57
N TYR A 412 11.91 10.90 -20.07
CA TYR A 412 11.48 9.75 -20.86
C TYR A 412 10.08 9.30 -20.39
N ALA A 413 9.10 9.21 -21.31
CA ALA A 413 7.75 8.77 -21.01
C ALA A 413 7.50 7.35 -21.52
N VAL A 414 7.00 6.46 -20.64
CA VAL A 414 6.56 5.10 -20.96
C VAL A 414 5.06 5.00 -20.68
N MET A 415 4.26 4.56 -21.65
CA MET A 415 2.81 4.70 -21.62
C MET A 415 2.10 3.44 -22.09
N VAL A 416 0.88 3.26 -21.59
CA VAL A 416 -0.07 2.24 -22.04
C VAL A 416 -1.24 2.94 -22.73
N LYS A 417 -1.68 2.41 -23.86
CA LYS A 417 -2.81 2.95 -24.64
C LYS A 417 -3.86 1.89 -24.89
N ASN A 418 -5.11 2.32 -25.01
CA ASN A 418 -6.24 1.46 -25.38
C ASN A 418 -6.80 1.75 -26.79
N THR A 419 -6.31 2.80 -27.44
CA THR A 419 -6.69 3.16 -28.82
C THR A 419 -5.44 3.53 -29.62
N LYS A 420 -5.60 3.78 -30.92
CA LYS A 420 -4.50 4.28 -31.74
C LYS A 420 -4.14 5.70 -31.34
N VAL A 421 -2.93 5.91 -30.82
CA VAL A 421 -2.38 7.21 -30.45
C VAL A 421 -1.17 7.53 -31.32
N GLU A 422 -1.17 8.72 -31.92
CA GLU A 422 -0.03 9.24 -32.67
C GLU A 422 0.88 10.06 -31.77
N ILE A 423 2.16 9.67 -31.71
CA ILE A 423 3.16 10.32 -30.82
C ILE A 423 3.26 11.81 -31.10
N LYS A 424 3.16 12.25 -32.36
CA LYS A 424 3.22 13.69 -32.73
C LYS A 424 2.13 14.51 -32.04
N ASN A 425 0.91 13.98 -32.00
CA ASN A 425 -0.23 14.67 -31.38
C ASN A 425 -0.07 14.71 -29.85
N LEU A 426 0.42 13.62 -29.26
CA LEU A 426 0.73 13.57 -27.83
C LEU A 426 1.87 14.51 -27.45
N GLU A 427 2.94 14.57 -28.25
CA GLU A 427 4.03 15.52 -28.06
C GLU A 427 3.54 16.96 -28.14
N GLN A 428 2.69 17.27 -29.11
CA GLN A 428 2.08 18.60 -29.22
C GLN A 428 1.23 18.93 -27.99
N HIS A 429 0.40 17.99 -27.54
CA HIS A 429 -0.37 18.14 -26.30
C HIS A 429 0.54 18.44 -25.08
N CYS A 430 1.67 17.73 -24.95
CA CYS A 430 2.64 18.01 -23.91
C CYS A 430 3.25 19.42 -24.06
N ARG A 431 3.57 19.87 -25.28
CA ARG A 431 4.12 21.21 -25.54
C ARG A 431 3.12 22.33 -25.21
N ASP A 432 1.83 22.08 -25.43
CA ASP A 432 0.78 23.06 -25.15
C ASP A 432 0.49 23.22 -23.66
N ASN A 433 0.87 22.22 -22.83
CA ASN A 433 0.53 22.17 -21.41
C ASN A 433 1.74 22.15 -20.47
N LEU A 434 2.98 22.04 -20.99
CA LEU A 434 4.20 21.96 -20.20
C LEU A 434 5.25 22.94 -20.69
N SER A 435 6.05 23.47 -19.77
CA SER A 435 7.26 24.19 -20.14
C SER A 435 8.20 23.31 -20.97
N GLY A 436 8.87 23.87 -21.97
CA GLY A 436 9.64 23.12 -22.97
C GLY A 436 10.69 22.16 -22.42
N TYR A 437 11.28 22.47 -21.25
CA TYR A 437 12.25 21.60 -20.58
C TYR A 437 11.62 20.40 -19.90
N LYS A 438 10.32 20.42 -19.60
CA LYS A 438 9.53 19.32 -19.02
C LYS A 438 8.98 18.35 -20.08
N VAL A 439 8.90 18.78 -21.35
CA VAL A 439 8.37 17.92 -22.43
C VAL A 439 9.26 16.71 -22.61
N PRO A 440 8.72 15.48 -22.56
CA PRO A 440 9.51 14.28 -22.77
C PRO A 440 10.26 14.32 -24.10
N LYS A 441 11.52 13.90 -24.07
CA LYS A 441 12.34 13.75 -25.28
C LYS A 441 12.09 12.44 -26.01
N ASN A 442 11.56 11.47 -25.27
CA ASN A 442 11.26 10.15 -25.80
C ASN A 442 9.89 9.68 -25.27
N PHE A 443 9.12 9.07 -26.16
CA PHE A 443 7.81 8.50 -25.90
C PHE A 443 7.80 7.03 -26.32
N LYS A 444 7.42 6.13 -25.42
CA LYS A 444 7.38 4.70 -25.67
C LYS A 444 6.05 4.09 -25.24
N PHE A 445 5.41 3.32 -26.12
CA PHE A 445 4.26 2.50 -25.77
C PHE A 445 4.71 1.09 -25.38
N VAL A 446 4.08 0.57 -24.32
CA VAL A 446 4.25 -0.79 -23.81
C VAL A 446 2.86 -1.40 -23.54
N ASP A 447 2.80 -2.73 -23.36
CA ASP A 447 1.54 -3.42 -23.10
C ASP A 447 1.06 -3.20 -21.65
N SER A 448 1.99 -3.11 -20.69
CA SER A 448 1.68 -2.82 -19.29
C SER A 448 2.85 -2.15 -18.59
N LEU A 449 2.58 -1.41 -17.50
CA LEU A 449 3.63 -0.88 -16.62
C LEU A 449 3.91 -1.84 -15.46
N PRO A 450 5.19 -2.03 -15.06
CA PRO A 450 5.53 -2.89 -13.94
C PRO A 450 5.00 -2.29 -12.63
N ARG A 451 4.28 -3.11 -11.85
CA ARG A 451 3.69 -2.70 -10.58
C ARG A 451 4.05 -3.65 -9.46
N ASN A 452 4.10 -3.13 -8.24
CA ASN A 452 4.16 -3.96 -7.05
C ASN A 452 2.76 -4.51 -6.69
N ALA A 453 2.70 -5.34 -5.64
CA ALA A 453 1.45 -5.95 -5.19
C ALA A 453 0.38 -4.95 -4.72
N SER A 454 0.76 -3.74 -4.33
CA SER A 454 -0.17 -2.66 -3.97
C SER A 454 -0.61 -1.81 -5.18
N GLY A 455 -0.23 -2.19 -6.40
CA GLY A 455 -0.59 -1.48 -7.62
C GLY A 455 0.29 -0.28 -7.96
N LYS A 456 1.34 -0.01 -7.18
CA LYS A 456 2.27 1.11 -7.41
C LYS A 456 3.24 0.79 -8.54
N ILE A 457 3.42 1.72 -9.48
CA ILE A 457 4.38 1.61 -10.59
C ILE A 457 5.80 1.53 -10.05
N LEU A 458 6.58 0.58 -10.58
CA LEU A 458 7.98 0.34 -10.23
C LEU A 458 8.90 1.10 -11.19
N LYS A 459 9.03 2.42 -11.02
CA LYS A 459 9.89 3.30 -11.85
C LYS A 459 11.34 2.80 -11.92
N ARG A 460 11.85 2.17 -10.85
CA ARG A 460 13.18 1.56 -10.83
C ARG A 460 13.33 0.48 -11.91
N VAL A 461 12.34 -0.39 -12.06
CA VAL A 461 12.36 -1.45 -13.09
C VAL A 461 12.35 -0.84 -14.50
N ILE A 462 11.60 0.24 -14.69
CA ILE A 462 11.57 0.98 -15.96
C ILE A 462 12.95 1.57 -16.26
N LYS A 463 13.58 2.26 -15.28
CA LYS A 463 14.94 2.82 -15.44
C LYS A 463 15.97 1.73 -15.76
N GLU A 464 15.95 0.60 -15.04
CA GLU A 464 16.86 -0.53 -15.28
C GLU A 464 16.73 -1.11 -16.69
N LYS A 465 15.49 -1.25 -17.20
CA LYS A 465 15.24 -1.73 -18.57
C LYS A 465 15.65 -0.72 -19.63
N LEU A 466 15.46 0.59 -19.36
CA LEU A 466 15.96 1.66 -20.22
C LEU A 466 17.48 1.65 -20.32
N ASP A 467 18.18 1.55 -19.19
CA ASP A 467 19.65 1.51 -19.15
C ASP A 467 20.22 0.30 -19.88
N LYS A 468 19.49 -0.82 -19.92
CA LYS A 468 19.85 -2.05 -20.66
C LYS A 468 19.35 -2.09 -22.09
N ASN A 469 18.66 -1.04 -22.59
CA ASN A 469 17.96 -1.02 -23.89
C ASN A 469 16.90 -2.15 -24.06
N GLN A 470 16.27 -2.59 -22.96
CA GLN A 470 15.29 -3.68 -22.89
C GLN A 470 13.86 -3.17 -22.64
N ILE A 471 13.56 -1.91 -22.94
CA ILE A 471 12.25 -1.30 -22.66
C ILE A 471 11.10 -1.97 -23.43
N ASN A 472 11.38 -2.67 -24.51
CA ASN A 472 10.38 -3.44 -25.27
C ASN A 472 9.94 -4.73 -24.57
N GLU A 473 10.60 -5.11 -23.47
CA GLU A 473 10.28 -6.30 -22.66
C GLU A 473 9.32 -5.96 -21.49
N LEU A 474 8.81 -4.75 -21.44
CA LEU A 474 7.70 -4.33 -20.58
C LEU A 474 6.37 -4.61 -21.29
#